data_3e2ff6b1cf8565287eaa79c81aaf67cd
#
_entry.id   3e2ff6b1cf8565287eaa79c81aaf67cd
#
_cell.length_a   1.000
_cell.length_b   1.000
_cell.length_c   1.000
_cell.angle_alpha   90.00
_cell.angle_beta   90.00
_cell.angle_gamma   90.00
#
_symmetry.space_group_name_H-M   'P 1'
#
loop_
_entity.id
_entity.type
_entity.pdbx_description
1 polymer ?
#
loop_
_entity_poly.entity_id
_entity_poly.type
_entity_poly.pdbx_seq_one_letter_code
_entity_poly.pdbx_strand_id
1 'polypeptide(L)'
;MPEHHKIDYVEFSSPNPDATRSFFASAFGWQFEVFEDYLAFHGAGLDGGIYRSDQVGRVGSGGPLVVFYSLDIAASERLVCRHGATIVKPCFSFPGGRRFHFIEPAGNEFAIWSDR
;
A
#
# COMPACT_ATOMS: atom_id res chain seq x y z
N MET A 1 6.16 -10.96 17.64
CA MET A 1 5.75 -10.52 18.99
C MET A 1 5.57 -9.01 19.02
N PRO A 2 4.47 -8.52 19.55
CA PRO A 2 4.31 -7.08 19.73
C PRO A 2 5.38 -6.53 20.66
N GLU A 3 5.82 -5.31 20.37
CA GLU A 3 6.84 -4.65 21.17
C GLU A 3 6.27 -3.36 21.76
N HIS A 4 6.60 -3.10 23.00
CA HIS A 4 6.06 -1.96 23.73
C HIS A 4 6.34 -0.65 23.00
N HIS A 5 5.28 0.12 22.70
CA HIS A 5 5.31 1.43 22.03
C HIS A 5 5.86 1.43 20.59
N LYS A 6 6.04 0.26 19.97
CA LYS A 6 6.42 0.18 18.55
C LYS A 6 5.17 0.12 17.70
N ILE A 7 5.29 0.56 16.43
CA ILE A 7 4.19 0.44 15.50
C ILE A 7 3.96 -1.05 15.22
N ASP A 8 2.74 -1.50 15.43
CA ASP A 8 2.37 -2.91 15.39
C ASP A 8 1.41 -3.25 14.25
N TYR A 9 0.58 -2.30 13.86
CA TYR A 9 -0.55 -2.59 13.01
C TYR A 9 -0.90 -1.35 12.19
N VAL A 10 -1.24 -1.54 10.91
CA VAL A 10 -1.73 -0.44 10.09
C VAL A 10 -3.12 -0.80 9.55
N GLU A 11 -4.04 0.14 9.65
CA GLU A 11 -5.40 -0.08 9.21
C GLU A 11 -5.82 1.03 8.25
N PHE A 12 -6.43 0.66 7.15
CA PHE A 12 -6.93 1.65 6.22
C PHE A 12 -8.27 1.21 5.63
N SER A 13 -9.02 2.17 5.13
CA SER A 13 -10.32 1.93 4.54
C SER A 13 -10.22 1.72 3.02
N SER A 14 -11.27 1.15 2.45
CA SER A 14 -11.40 1.04 1.00
C SER A 14 -12.87 1.04 0.64
N PRO A 15 -13.26 1.75 -0.42
CA PRO A 15 -14.63 1.66 -0.93
C PRO A 15 -14.90 0.34 -1.62
N ASN A 16 -13.86 -0.40 -1.96
CA ASN A 16 -13.96 -1.74 -2.54
C ASN A 16 -12.85 -2.61 -1.96
N PRO A 17 -13.05 -3.15 -0.73
CA PRO A 17 -12.01 -3.96 -0.08
C PRO A 17 -11.54 -5.16 -0.90
N ASP A 18 -12.43 -5.79 -1.68
CA ASP A 18 -12.05 -6.93 -2.50
C ASP A 18 -11.07 -6.52 -3.61
N ALA A 19 -11.26 -5.36 -4.22
CA ALA A 19 -10.32 -4.86 -5.23
C ALA A 19 -8.97 -4.54 -4.61
N THR A 20 -8.95 -3.91 -3.44
CA THR A 20 -7.72 -3.62 -2.71
C THR A 20 -7.00 -4.90 -2.33
N ARG A 21 -7.74 -5.90 -1.82
CA ARG A 21 -7.18 -7.22 -1.48
C ARG A 21 -6.56 -7.88 -2.72
N SER A 22 -7.30 -7.93 -3.81
CA SER A 22 -6.81 -8.58 -5.04
C SER A 22 -5.52 -7.93 -5.53
N PHE A 23 -5.45 -6.61 -5.45
CA PHE A 23 -4.25 -5.89 -5.86
C PHE A 23 -3.04 -6.31 -5.02
N PHE A 24 -3.14 -6.21 -3.70
CA PHE A 24 -2.00 -6.49 -2.83
C PHE A 24 -1.64 -7.98 -2.77
N ALA A 25 -2.62 -8.86 -2.87
CA ALA A 25 -2.33 -10.29 -2.95
C ALA A 25 -1.58 -10.63 -4.23
N SER A 26 -2.02 -10.09 -5.37
CA SER A 26 -1.43 -10.40 -6.66
C SER A 26 -0.09 -9.69 -6.89
N ALA A 27 0.01 -8.42 -6.54
CA ALA A 27 1.22 -7.64 -6.81
C ALA A 27 2.31 -7.92 -5.78
N PHE A 28 1.97 -7.99 -4.49
CA PHE A 28 2.96 -8.05 -3.42
C PHE A 28 2.91 -9.34 -2.61
N GLY A 29 1.97 -10.24 -2.90
CA GLY A 29 1.90 -11.52 -2.21
C GLY A 29 1.39 -11.46 -0.78
N TRP A 30 0.67 -10.40 -0.41
CA TRP A 30 0.07 -10.33 0.91
C TRP A 30 -0.91 -11.47 1.11
N GLN A 31 -1.01 -11.97 2.34
CA GLN A 31 -1.95 -13.00 2.73
C GLN A 31 -3.08 -12.39 3.52
N PHE A 32 -4.31 -12.89 3.31
CA PHE A 32 -5.51 -12.29 3.89
C PHE A 32 -6.33 -13.32 4.64
N GLU A 33 -6.90 -12.88 5.77
CA GLU A 33 -7.97 -13.57 6.48
C GLU A 33 -9.23 -12.74 6.31
N VAL A 34 -10.31 -13.38 5.84
CA VAL A 34 -11.55 -12.69 5.52
C VAL A 34 -12.54 -12.85 6.66
N PHE A 35 -12.96 -11.73 7.24
CA PHE A 35 -14.05 -11.66 8.20
C PHE A 35 -15.24 -10.96 7.54
N GLU A 36 -16.39 -10.92 8.19
CA GLU A 36 -17.61 -10.43 7.56
C GLU A 36 -17.47 -9.02 6.97
N ASP A 37 -16.97 -8.08 7.74
CA ASP A 37 -16.81 -6.69 7.29
C ASP A 37 -15.37 -6.22 7.41
N TYR A 38 -14.42 -7.12 7.37
CA TYR A 38 -13.04 -6.77 7.65
C TYR A 38 -12.08 -7.76 7.00
N LEU A 39 -11.00 -7.25 6.45
CA LEU A 39 -9.91 -8.08 5.90
C LEU A 39 -8.67 -7.85 6.73
N ALA A 40 -8.13 -8.90 7.34
CA ALA A 40 -6.85 -8.82 8.04
C ALA A 40 -5.75 -9.29 7.10
N PHE A 41 -4.61 -8.61 7.09
CA PHE A 41 -3.51 -8.99 6.21
C PHE A 41 -2.20 -9.20 6.98
N HIS A 42 -1.37 -10.07 6.40
CA HIS A 42 0.00 -10.33 6.87
C HIS A 42 0.92 -10.48 5.66
N GLY A 43 2.21 -10.55 5.92
CA GLY A 43 3.19 -10.66 4.85
C GLY A 43 3.51 -9.33 4.19
N ALA A 44 3.15 -8.23 4.85
CA ALA A 44 3.32 -6.89 4.31
C ALA A 44 4.44 -6.11 5.01
N GLY A 45 5.09 -6.71 5.98
CA GLY A 45 6.06 -6.03 6.86
C GLY A 45 5.44 -5.74 8.22
N LEU A 46 4.28 -5.12 8.23
CA LEU A 46 3.42 -5.02 9.41
C LEU A 46 2.14 -5.78 9.12
N ASP A 47 1.51 -6.28 10.16
CA ASP A 47 0.15 -6.78 10.04
C ASP A 47 -0.79 -5.59 9.95
N GLY A 48 -1.98 -5.83 9.45
CA GLY A 48 -2.95 -4.76 9.36
C GLY A 48 -4.31 -5.24 8.92
N GLY A 49 -5.16 -4.28 8.57
CA GLY A 49 -6.51 -4.58 8.15
C GLY A 49 -7.08 -3.54 7.20
N ILE A 50 -8.11 -3.97 6.50
CA ILE A 50 -8.85 -3.13 5.56
C ILE A 50 -10.33 -3.21 5.93
N TYR A 51 -10.97 -2.05 6.12
CA TYR A 51 -12.39 -1.98 6.38
C TYR A 51 -13.09 -1.17 5.28
N ARG A 52 -14.37 -1.42 5.09
CA ARG A 52 -15.16 -0.72 4.06
C ARG A 52 -15.50 0.69 4.50
N SER A 53 -15.22 1.65 3.64
CA SER A 53 -15.63 3.04 3.82
C SER A 53 -15.46 3.75 2.48
N ASP A 54 -16.26 4.77 2.23
CA ASP A 54 -16.12 5.59 1.02
C ASP A 54 -14.88 6.47 1.06
N GLN A 55 -14.23 6.57 2.21
CA GLN A 55 -13.02 7.35 2.38
C GLN A 55 -11.81 6.60 1.85
N VAL A 56 -10.88 7.32 1.21
CA VAL A 56 -9.61 6.76 0.78
C VAL A 56 -8.47 7.60 1.34
N GLY A 57 -7.32 6.95 1.59
CA GLY A 57 -6.13 7.64 2.07
C GLY A 57 -5.37 8.25 0.91
N ARG A 58 -5.19 9.56 0.95
CA ARG A 58 -4.44 10.33 -0.05
C ARG A 58 -3.55 11.33 0.66
N VAL A 59 -2.39 11.63 0.05
CA VAL A 59 -1.49 12.66 0.56
C VAL A 59 -2.23 13.99 0.64
N GLY A 60 -3.02 14.31 -0.38
CA GLY A 60 -3.79 15.56 -0.42
C GLY A 60 -4.84 15.69 0.66
N SER A 61 -5.24 14.58 1.29
CA SER A 61 -6.21 14.59 2.38
C SER A 61 -5.55 14.68 3.76
N GLY A 62 -4.21 14.70 3.81
CA GLY A 62 -3.48 14.84 5.07
C GLY A 62 -3.32 13.55 5.86
N GLY A 63 -3.69 12.41 5.30
CA GLY A 63 -3.49 11.12 5.96
C GLY A 63 -2.03 10.66 5.92
N PRO A 64 -1.67 9.67 6.75
CA PRO A 64 -0.33 9.07 6.65
C PRO A 64 -0.13 8.42 5.30
N LEU A 65 1.09 8.45 4.81
CA LEU A 65 1.47 7.75 3.59
C LEU A 65 2.24 6.49 3.95
N VAL A 66 1.75 5.34 3.51
CA VAL A 66 2.46 4.08 3.67
C VAL A 66 3.45 3.93 2.52
N VAL A 67 4.71 3.71 2.85
CA VAL A 67 5.78 3.68 1.87
C VAL A 67 6.43 2.30 1.90
N PHE A 68 6.47 1.65 0.74
CA PHE A 68 7.11 0.35 0.56
C PHE A 68 8.55 0.55 0.11
N TYR A 69 9.40 -0.43 0.35
CA TYR A 69 10.77 -0.43 -0.15
C TYR A 69 10.90 -1.35 -1.35
N SER A 70 11.72 -0.97 -2.33
CA SER A 70 12.00 -1.79 -3.51
C SER A 70 13.50 -1.89 -3.75
N LEU A 71 13.94 -3.08 -4.14
CA LEU A 71 15.31 -3.29 -4.61
C LEU A 71 15.49 -2.79 -6.04
N ASP A 72 14.40 -2.66 -6.81
CA ASP A 72 14.41 -2.25 -8.21
C ASP A 72 13.15 -1.44 -8.48
N ILE A 73 13.27 -0.13 -8.37
CA ILE A 73 12.10 0.75 -8.41
C ILE A 73 11.40 0.74 -9.76
N ALA A 74 12.14 0.60 -10.85
CA ALA A 74 11.53 0.53 -12.19
C ALA A 74 10.70 -0.74 -12.35
N ALA A 75 11.18 -1.87 -11.83
CA ALA A 75 10.43 -3.12 -11.85
C ALA A 75 9.17 -3.03 -10.98
N SER A 76 9.26 -2.37 -9.84
CA SER A 76 8.11 -2.17 -8.96
C SER A 76 7.06 -1.27 -9.61
N GLU A 77 7.48 -0.23 -10.31
CA GLU A 77 6.54 0.63 -11.05
C GLU A 77 5.78 -0.17 -12.10
N ARG A 78 6.47 -0.98 -12.87
CA ARG A 78 5.83 -1.86 -13.87
C ARG A 78 4.88 -2.85 -13.20
N LEU A 79 5.27 -3.39 -12.06
CA LEU A 79 4.46 -4.36 -11.33
C LEU A 79 3.13 -3.77 -10.88
N VAL A 80 3.15 -2.60 -10.24
CA VAL A 80 1.91 -2.00 -9.75
C VAL A 80 1.01 -1.58 -10.91
N CYS A 81 1.57 -1.07 -11.99
CA CYS A 81 0.79 -0.70 -13.18
C CYS A 81 0.15 -1.93 -13.82
N ARG A 82 0.89 -3.06 -13.89
CA ARG A 82 0.36 -4.31 -14.45
C ARG A 82 -0.85 -4.81 -13.67
N HIS A 83 -0.91 -4.53 -12.38
CA HIS A 83 -2.02 -4.96 -11.52
C HIS A 83 -3.09 -3.89 -11.35
N GLY A 84 -3.07 -2.83 -12.14
CA GLY A 84 -4.17 -1.87 -12.20
C GLY A 84 -3.98 -0.59 -11.42
N ALA A 85 -2.80 -0.35 -10.87
CA ALA A 85 -2.54 0.91 -10.18
C ALA A 85 -2.31 2.04 -11.18
N THR A 86 -2.56 3.27 -10.73
CA THR A 86 -2.29 4.50 -11.49
C THR A 86 -1.14 5.24 -10.83
N ILE A 87 -0.15 5.62 -11.62
CA ILE A 87 0.95 6.44 -11.11
C ILE A 87 0.45 7.88 -11.00
N VAL A 88 0.45 8.44 -9.78
CA VAL A 88 0.00 9.81 -9.55
C VAL A 88 1.15 10.77 -9.31
N LYS A 89 2.32 10.24 -8.98
CA LYS A 89 3.53 11.04 -8.86
C LYS A 89 4.67 10.24 -9.46
N PRO A 90 5.14 10.62 -10.67
CA PRO A 90 6.22 9.89 -11.33
C PRO A 90 7.49 9.86 -10.49
N CYS A 91 8.34 8.87 -10.76
CA CYS A 91 9.55 8.67 -9.99
C CYS A 91 10.39 9.95 -9.91
N PHE A 92 10.78 10.33 -8.71
CA PHE A 92 11.59 11.50 -8.45
C PHE A 92 12.67 11.17 -7.42
N SER A 93 13.75 11.95 -7.48
CA SER A 93 14.88 11.79 -6.57
C SER A 93 14.71 12.66 -5.34
N PHE A 94 15.23 12.18 -4.22
CA PHE A 94 15.30 12.93 -2.97
C PHE A 94 16.58 12.51 -2.24
N PRO A 95 16.99 13.25 -1.19
CA PRO A 95 18.16 12.81 -0.42
C PRO A 95 17.93 11.42 0.18
N GLY A 96 18.69 10.43 -0.27
CA GLY A 96 18.56 9.06 0.16
C GLY A 96 18.12 8.09 -0.92
N GLY A 97 17.52 8.57 -2.02
CA GLY A 97 17.10 7.66 -3.08
C GLY A 97 16.10 8.25 -4.04
N ARG A 98 15.18 7.40 -4.48
CA ARG A 98 14.11 7.76 -5.42
C ARG A 98 12.81 7.15 -4.96
N ARG A 99 11.69 7.74 -5.35
CA ARG A 99 10.38 7.16 -5.06
C ARG A 99 9.33 7.61 -6.07
N PHE A 100 8.23 6.86 -6.12
CA PHE A 100 7.05 7.25 -6.88
C PHE A 100 5.81 6.98 -6.03
N HIS A 101 4.69 7.62 -6.39
CA HIS A 101 3.41 7.40 -5.73
C HIS A 101 2.43 6.75 -6.70
N PHE A 102 1.64 5.84 -6.19
CA PHE A 102 0.60 5.18 -6.98
C PHE A 102 -0.69 5.13 -6.20
N ILE A 103 -1.79 5.00 -6.95
CA ILE A 103 -3.11 4.77 -6.38
C ILE A 103 -3.52 3.36 -6.76
N GLU A 104 -3.86 2.54 -5.76
CA GLU A 104 -4.33 1.19 -6.02
C GLU A 104 -5.76 1.25 -6.58
N PRO A 105 -6.29 0.14 -7.16
CA PRO A 105 -7.55 0.19 -7.93
C PRO A 105 -8.76 0.76 -7.20
N ALA A 106 -8.82 0.68 -5.88
CA ALA A 106 -9.95 1.22 -5.11
C ALA A 106 -9.75 2.67 -4.71
N GLY A 107 -8.55 3.24 -4.88
CA GLY A 107 -8.33 4.66 -4.71
C GLY A 107 -7.36 5.09 -3.62
N ASN A 108 -6.79 4.18 -2.85
CA ASN A 108 -5.83 4.55 -1.81
C ASN A 108 -4.45 4.85 -2.41
N GLU A 109 -3.79 5.87 -1.88
CA GLU A 109 -2.46 6.28 -2.32
C GLU A 109 -1.38 5.67 -1.45
N PHE A 110 -0.34 5.16 -2.11
CA PHE A 110 0.85 4.57 -1.49
C PHE A 110 2.07 5.07 -2.24
N ALA A 111 3.25 4.85 -1.68
CA ALA A 111 4.50 5.14 -2.36
C ALA A 111 5.44 3.95 -2.26
N ILE A 112 6.38 3.89 -3.19
CA ILE A 112 7.49 2.93 -3.14
C ILE A 112 8.78 3.72 -3.30
N TRP A 113 9.76 3.41 -2.46
CA TRP A 113 11.06 4.06 -2.53
C TRP A 113 12.17 3.02 -2.72
N SER A 114 13.30 3.50 -3.17
CA SER A 114 14.52 2.69 -3.28
C SER A 114 15.72 3.56 -2.97
N ASP A 115 16.73 2.97 -2.38
CA ASP A 115 18.02 3.61 -2.15
C ASP A 115 18.97 3.40 -3.33
N ARG A 116 18.46 2.85 -4.43
CA ARG A 116 19.26 2.48 -5.62
C ARG A 116 18.76 3.12 -6.90
#